data_ff05c0a3b6ff8c647d4fbdaeee83bc28
#
_entry.id   ff05c0a3b6ff8c647d4fbdaeee83bc28
#
_cell.length_a   1.000
_cell.length_b   1.000
_cell.length_c   1.000
_cell.angle_alpha   90.00
_cell.angle_beta   90.00
_cell.angle_gamma   90.00
#
_symmetry.space_group_name_H-M   'P 1'
#
loop_
_entity.id
_entity.type
_entity.pdbx_description
1 polymer ?
#
loop_
_entity_poly.entity_id
_entity_poly.type
_entity_poly.pdbx_seq_one_letter_code
_entity_poly.pdbx_strand_id
1 'polypeptide(L)'
;MKLKTISSAAAVCMAVTMLAGCGQTTDTSSESTADTADNATETVTAKISPEEEEKISSMTSLEMIRAMGNGINLGNTLEAYNHKGYISGGNPDGFETGWGQPYTTAEMIQGMKNAGFDTIRIPVAWTNGMNYESGDYTIDERLMNRVETVVNYALDADMYVIINDHWDGSWWGMFGSEDMAVRDKALEMYKSMWTQIGENFKDYSRKLIFESANEELGDRLNDKDVTGSEGVLSKNECYETTNMINSEFVQLIRSQGGNNADRFLLIAGYNTDIAMTCDERFKMPEDTAESKLLLSVHYYTPWDYCGTESVDHWGSPRDYKEQNDLFEKLSKFSEQGYGVVIGEYAVMQKNGGLKPDTDKFYANVLDNCDLYDFCPVLWDCSNFYKRVTNTLADETIAELFSSRRYENENKDTDTVKAEAKARIDETAQAASDEQMASIEFPPSDDAAIAWIMYASSDYGVSYSVGDSYDPTSCTTGVKAQNAQITGEGTYTVSLDFSDCGMAKGVSFSALGISNGEQLFPGYTYTVDEILINGEAYEMTGKGYTCSDDGKCTRVNLYNGWVNTVPDDARTADGDMTDCSPQIMQLTDGKRVKTISVTFTVKAGQ
;
A
#
# COMPACT_ATOMS: atom_id res chain seq x y z
N MET A 1 -26.85 -1.82 -19.20
CA MET A 1 -25.84 -2.87 -19.33
C MET A 1 -24.95 -2.70 -18.13
N LYS A 2 -24.96 -3.65 -17.18
CA LYS A 2 -24.35 -3.48 -15.86
C LYS A 2 -22.83 -3.57 -15.98
N LEU A 3 -22.12 -2.48 -15.72
CA LEU A 3 -20.71 -2.53 -15.36
C LEU A 3 -20.60 -3.28 -14.03
N LYS A 4 -19.99 -4.45 -14.06
CA LYS A 4 -19.48 -5.07 -12.85
C LYS A 4 -18.20 -4.33 -12.49
N THR A 5 -18.28 -3.44 -11.54
CA THR A 5 -17.14 -2.95 -10.79
C THR A 5 -16.51 -4.17 -10.12
N ILE A 6 -15.32 -4.51 -10.53
CA ILE A 6 -14.48 -5.47 -9.82
C ILE A 6 -13.97 -4.71 -8.59
N SER A 7 -14.63 -4.96 -7.47
CA SER A 7 -14.14 -4.58 -6.16
C SER A 7 -12.85 -5.36 -5.93
N SER A 8 -11.72 -4.66 -5.87
CA SER A 8 -10.46 -5.20 -5.39
C SER A 8 -10.57 -5.40 -3.87
N ALA A 9 -11.23 -6.48 -3.47
CA ALA A 9 -11.12 -7.03 -2.13
C ALA A 9 -9.78 -7.78 -2.05
N ALA A 10 -8.72 -7.08 -1.76
CA ALA A 10 -7.39 -7.66 -1.55
C ALA A 10 -6.70 -7.03 -0.36
N ALA A 11 -7.40 -6.98 0.76
CA ALA A 11 -6.73 -7.00 2.06
C ALA A 11 -6.86 -8.44 2.58
N VAL A 12 -6.19 -9.36 1.93
CA VAL A 12 -6.02 -10.71 2.46
C VAL A 12 -4.86 -10.64 3.45
N CYS A 13 -5.17 -10.94 4.70
CA CYS A 13 -4.21 -11.20 5.75
C CYS A 13 -2.94 -11.84 5.24
N MET A 14 -1.77 -11.27 5.58
CA MET A 14 -0.51 -11.99 5.60
C MET A 14 -0.53 -13.06 6.71
N ALA A 15 -1.43 -14.01 6.61
CA ALA A 15 -1.33 -15.30 7.27
C ALA A 15 -0.70 -16.26 6.26
N VAL A 16 0.56 -16.04 5.92
CA VAL A 16 1.33 -17.03 5.17
C VAL A 16 1.74 -18.12 6.14
N THR A 17 1.07 -19.24 6.03
CA THR A 17 1.49 -20.54 6.52
C THR A 17 2.88 -20.87 5.97
N MET A 18 3.93 -20.64 6.74
CA MET A 18 5.20 -21.32 6.54
C MET A 18 5.11 -22.71 7.19
N LEU A 19 4.72 -23.70 6.37
CA LEU A 19 4.94 -25.12 6.64
C LEU A 19 6.12 -25.57 5.79
N ALA A 20 7.20 -25.92 6.41
CA ALA A 20 8.01 -27.11 6.25
C ALA A 20 9.51 -26.86 6.40
N GLY A 21 10.08 -27.52 7.33
CA GLY A 21 11.52 -27.75 7.47
C GLY A 21 11.79 -28.66 8.65
N CYS A 22 11.59 -29.97 8.47
CA CYS A 22 12.02 -31.01 9.41
C CYS A 22 13.53 -31.01 9.63
N GLY A 23 13.96 -31.13 10.88
CA GLY A 23 15.34 -31.43 11.22
C GLY A 23 15.53 -31.72 12.72
N GLN A 24 15.34 -32.98 13.05
CA GLN A 24 15.92 -33.81 14.14
C GLN A 24 16.25 -33.20 15.52
N THR A 25 15.62 -33.86 16.47
CA THR A 25 15.82 -33.97 17.89
C THR A 25 17.26 -34.22 18.33
N THR A 26 17.72 -33.51 19.37
CA THR A 26 18.54 -34.10 20.41
C THR A 26 18.07 -33.56 21.77
N ASP A 27 17.64 -34.49 22.62
CA ASP A 27 17.37 -34.32 24.05
C ASP A 27 18.60 -33.80 24.77
N THR A 28 18.43 -32.73 25.55
CA THR A 28 19.17 -32.54 26.79
C THR A 28 18.27 -31.82 27.79
N SER A 29 17.83 -32.58 28.77
CA SER A 29 17.18 -32.14 30.00
C SER A 29 18.13 -31.26 30.82
N SER A 30 17.68 -30.04 31.12
CA SER A 30 18.15 -29.30 32.27
C SER A 30 16.95 -28.70 33.00
N GLU A 31 16.66 -29.23 34.15
CA GLU A 31 15.79 -28.66 35.17
C GLU A 31 16.28 -27.24 35.49
N SER A 32 15.44 -26.23 35.30
CA SER A 32 15.59 -24.94 35.95
C SER A 32 14.42 -24.72 36.90
N THR A 33 14.79 -24.64 38.16
CA THR A 33 13.96 -24.30 39.30
C THR A 33 13.20 -23.00 39.08
N ALA A 34 11.88 -23.08 39.21
CA ALA A 34 11.01 -21.93 39.30
C ALA A 34 11.27 -21.17 40.59
N ASP A 35 11.88 -20.01 40.53
CA ASP A 35 11.82 -19.01 41.60
C ASP A 35 10.49 -18.27 41.46
N THR A 36 9.56 -18.58 42.33
CA THR A 36 8.37 -17.79 42.62
C THR A 36 8.82 -16.55 43.38
N ALA A 37 9.07 -15.45 42.67
CA ALA A 37 9.15 -14.13 43.28
C ALA A 37 7.76 -13.49 43.23
N ASP A 38 7.11 -13.50 44.37
CA ASP A 38 5.99 -12.60 44.69
C ASP A 38 6.53 -11.17 44.65
N ASN A 39 6.29 -10.46 43.55
CA ASN A 39 6.52 -9.02 43.45
C ASN A 39 5.18 -8.32 43.25
N ALA A 40 4.75 -7.65 44.33
CA ALA A 40 3.75 -6.63 44.25
C ALA A 40 4.16 -5.64 43.15
N THR A 41 3.35 -5.54 42.10
CA THR A 41 3.51 -4.63 40.97
C THR A 41 3.34 -3.21 41.49
N GLU A 42 4.44 -2.50 41.81
CA GLU A 42 4.41 -1.04 41.71
C GLU A 42 4.20 -0.72 40.22
N THR A 43 3.07 -0.15 39.92
CA THR A 43 2.79 0.48 38.59
C THR A 43 3.80 1.60 38.37
N VAL A 44 4.89 1.29 37.70
CA VAL A 44 5.87 2.28 37.27
C VAL A 44 5.31 2.93 36.00
N THR A 45 4.49 3.98 36.19
CA THR A 45 4.18 4.89 35.07
C THR A 45 5.49 5.48 34.59
N ALA A 46 5.81 5.33 33.30
CA ALA A 46 6.97 5.94 32.66
C ALA A 46 6.95 7.46 32.99
N LYS A 47 7.95 7.92 33.74
CA LYS A 47 7.97 9.30 34.26
C LYS A 47 8.60 10.22 33.23
N ILE A 48 7.79 10.68 32.30
CA ILE A 48 8.12 11.86 31.49
C ILE A 48 8.14 13.08 32.40
N SER A 49 9.09 13.98 32.19
CA SER A 49 9.19 15.18 33.02
C SER A 49 7.93 16.07 32.83
N PRO A 50 7.51 16.80 33.87
CA PRO A 50 6.38 17.75 33.75
C PRO A 50 6.59 18.78 32.63
N GLU A 51 7.83 19.21 32.40
CA GLU A 51 8.18 20.17 31.34
C GLU A 51 7.99 19.58 29.94
N GLU A 52 8.35 18.32 29.76
CA GLU A 52 8.14 17.60 28.52
C GLU A 52 6.65 17.32 28.26
N GLU A 53 5.90 16.95 29.28
CA GLU A 53 4.46 16.74 29.20
C GLU A 53 3.71 18.05 28.82
N GLU A 54 4.13 19.19 29.40
CA GLU A 54 3.60 20.51 29.04
C GLU A 54 3.93 20.85 27.58
N LYS A 55 5.16 20.57 27.14
CA LYS A 55 5.57 20.75 25.74
C LYS A 55 4.69 19.93 24.81
N ILE A 56 4.47 18.65 25.09
CA ILE A 56 3.63 17.77 24.25
C ILE A 56 2.18 18.24 24.24
N SER A 57 1.64 18.61 25.40
CA SER A 57 0.28 19.15 25.52
C SER A 57 0.08 20.44 24.70
N SER A 58 1.12 21.25 24.52
CA SER A 58 1.06 22.47 23.73
C SER A 58 1.21 22.27 22.21
N MET A 59 1.66 21.10 21.75
CA MET A 59 1.88 20.81 20.34
C MET A 59 0.57 20.83 19.54
N THR A 60 0.65 21.34 18.33
CA THR A 60 -0.34 21.12 17.27
C THR A 60 -0.18 19.72 16.67
N SER A 61 -1.17 19.26 15.89
CA SER A 61 -1.11 17.97 15.17
C SER A 61 0.11 17.88 14.24
N LEU A 62 0.47 18.96 13.55
CA LEU A 62 1.63 18.98 12.65
C LEU A 62 2.96 18.95 13.41
N GLU A 63 3.05 19.63 14.55
CA GLU A 63 4.24 19.57 15.41
C GLU A 63 4.41 18.17 16.02
N MET A 64 3.29 17.50 16.40
CA MET A 64 3.30 16.15 16.89
C MET A 64 3.86 15.18 15.83
N ILE A 65 3.37 15.24 14.59
CA ILE A 65 3.84 14.40 13.49
C ILE A 65 5.35 14.54 13.27
N ARG A 66 5.87 15.75 13.30
CA ARG A 66 7.32 15.99 13.17
C ARG A 66 8.10 15.38 14.33
N ALA A 67 7.58 15.49 15.55
CA ALA A 67 8.21 14.90 16.73
C ALA A 67 8.16 13.35 16.73
N MET A 68 7.14 12.75 16.10
CA MET A 68 7.00 11.32 15.96
C MET A 68 8.06 10.68 15.05
N GLY A 69 8.70 11.44 14.16
CA GLY A 69 9.84 11.01 13.34
C GLY A 69 9.57 9.77 12.49
N ASN A 70 10.46 8.77 12.58
CA ASN A 70 10.26 7.45 11.95
C ASN A 70 9.52 6.51 12.90
N GLY A 71 8.53 5.78 12.38
CA GLY A 71 7.79 4.79 13.14
C GLY A 71 8.03 3.35 12.67
N ILE A 72 7.75 2.39 13.56
CA ILE A 72 7.76 0.96 13.28
C ILE A 72 6.57 0.30 13.97
N ASN A 73 5.97 -0.71 13.32
CA ASN A 73 4.95 -1.54 13.93
C ASN A 73 5.57 -2.71 14.73
N LEU A 74 4.99 -3.02 15.88
CA LEU A 74 5.23 -4.28 16.60
C LEU A 74 4.27 -5.36 16.06
N GLY A 75 4.34 -5.62 14.74
CA GLY A 75 3.38 -6.44 14.01
C GLY A 75 3.47 -7.93 14.33
N ASN A 76 2.36 -8.64 14.14
CA ASN A 76 2.15 -10.07 14.41
C ASN A 76 2.41 -10.46 15.87
N THR A 77 2.12 -9.56 16.80
CA THR A 77 2.43 -9.72 18.23
C THR A 77 1.15 -9.74 19.07
N LEU A 78 0.73 -8.60 19.61
CA LEU A 78 -0.44 -8.54 20.50
C LEU A 78 -1.78 -8.59 19.73
N GLU A 79 -1.77 -8.43 18.41
CA GLU A 79 -2.90 -8.67 17.53
C GLU A 79 -2.99 -10.12 17.02
N ALA A 80 -2.09 -11.01 17.44
CA ALA A 80 -2.17 -12.43 17.10
C ALA A 80 -3.46 -13.04 17.64
N TYR A 81 -4.45 -13.18 16.76
CA TYR A 81 -5.83 -13.47 17.14
C TYR A 81 -6.08 -14.94 17.46
N ASN A 82 -6.60 -15.21 18.66
CA ASN A 82 -7.06 -16.52 19.10
C ASN A 82 -8.18 -16.45 20.15
N HIS A 83 -9.21 -15.69 19.89
CA HIS A 83 -10.38 -15.52 20.77
C HIS A 83 -10.98 -16.85 21.23
N LYS A 84 -11.11 -17.85 20.32
CA LYS A 84 -11.61 -19.18 20.67
C LYS A 84 -10.72 -19.92 21.68
N GLY A 85 -9.41 -19.67 21.65
CA GLY A 85 -8.48 -20.16 22.64
C GLY A 85 -8.76 -19.57 24.01
N TYR A 86 -9.05 -18.28 24.10
CA TYR A 86 -9.39 -17.60 25.35
C TYR A 86 -10.67 -18.13 25.97
N ILE A 87 -11.78 -18.16 25.24
CA ILE A 87 -13.07 -18.66 25.77
C ILE A 87 -13.05 -20.14 26.12
N SER A 88 -12.05 -20.91 25.61
CA SER A 88 -11.78 -22.30 26.02
C SER A 88 -10.86 -22.41 27.26
N GLY A 89 -10.54 -21.29 27.91
CA GLY A 89 -9.71 -21.24 29.11
C GLY A 89 -8.22 -21.00 28.89
N GLY A 90 -7.84 -20.52 27.71
CA GLY A 90 -6.47 -20.09 27.39
C GLY A 90 -6.08 -18.80 28.11
N ASN A 91 -4.77 -18.52 28.16
CA ASN A 91 -4.23 -17.31 28.74
C ASN A 91 -4.02 -16.25 27.65
N PRO A 92 -4.77 -15.09 27.66
CA PRO A 92 -4.70 -14.10 26.60
C PRO A 92 -3.35 -13.38 26.50
N ASP A 93 -2.59 -13.26 27.59
CA ASP A 93 -1.25 -12.65 27.55
C ASP A 93 -0.21 -13.52 26.83
N GLY A 94 -0.48 -14.81 26.66
CA GLY A 94 0.34 -15.74 25.88
C GLY A 94 0.11 -15.69 24.37
N PHE A 95 -0.91 -14.98 23.89
CA PHE A 95 -1.22 -14.93 22.45
C PHE A 95 -0.20 -14.12 21.63
N GLU A 96 0.53 -13.22 22.27
CA GLU A 96 1.60 -12.42 21.69
C GLU A 96 2.60 -13.22 20.83
N THR A 97 2.81 -14.50 21.17
CA THR A 97 3.68 -15.41 20.41
C THR A 97 2.94 -16.31 19.42
N GLY A 98 1.62 -16.17 19.33
CA GLY A 98 0.75 -17.07 18.56
C GLY A 98 1.03 -17.10 17.06
N TRP A 99 1.56 -16.02 16.49
CA TRP A 99 1.94 -15.91 15.08
C TRP A 99 3.47 -15.97 14.89
N GLY A 100 4.18 -16.60 15.82
CA GLY A 100 5.60 -16.92 15.67
C GLY A 100 6.56 -15.80 16.02
N GLN A 101 6.08 -14.72 16.62
CA GLN A 101 6.96 -13.66 17.10
C GLN A 101 7.57 -14.04 18.47
N PRO A 102 8.77 -13.55 18.81
CA PRO A 102 9.31 -13.71 20.15
C PRO A 102 8.52 -12.87 21.15
N TYR A 103 8.57 -13.27 22.43
CA TYR A 103 8.02 -12.47 23.51
C TYR A 103 8.73 -11.11 23.58
N THR A 104 7.97 -10.02 23.63
CA THR A 104 8.50 -8.65 23.57
C THR A 104 9.23 -8.29 24.85
N THR A 105 10.41 -7.72 24.73
CA THR A 105 11.24 -7.27 25.87
C THR A 105 11.60 -5.79 25.76
N ALA A 106 11.98 -5.17 26.88
CA ALA A 106 12.45 -3.80 26.91
C ALA A 106 13.68 -3.57 26.01
N GLU A 107 14.60 -4.55 25.96
CA GLU A 107 15.80 -4.48 25.12
C GLU A 107 15.45 -4.48 23.63
N MET A 108 14.43 -5.24 23.24
CA MET A 108 13.94 -5.25 21.86
C MET A 108 13.41 -3.87 21.46
N ILE A 109 12.58 -3.25 22.29
CA ILE A 109 12.04 -1.91 22.04
C ILE A 109 13.15 -0.85 22.03
N GLN A 110 14.08 -0.91 22.99
CA GLN A 110 15.26 -0.04 23.01
C GLN A 110 16.11 -0.21 21.75
N GLY A 111 16.21 -1.43 21.24
CA GLY A 111 16.88 -1.71 19.96
C GLY A 111 16.21 -1.05 18.77
N MET A 112 14.88 -1.01 18.71
CA MET A 112 14.11 -0.27 17.68
C MET A 112 14.41 1.24 17.76
N LYS A 113 14.41 1.82 18.98
CA LYS A 113 14.81 3.23 19.17
C LYS A 113 16.21 3.50 18.63
N ASN A 114 17.16 2.62 18.97
CA ASN A 114 18.56 2.75 18.54
C ASN A 114 18.74 2.59 17.03
N ALA A 115 17.83 1.85 16.37
CA ALA A 115 17.79 1.67 14.92
C ALA A 115 17.21 2.88 14.16
N GLY A 116 16.81 3.96 14.86
CA GLY A 116 16.35 5.19 14.26
C GLY A 116 14.82 5.38 14.24
N PHE A 117 14.08 4.59 15.04
CA PHE A 117 12.63 4.73 15.17
C PHE A 117 12.27 5.54 16.43
N ASP A 118 11.50 6.60 16.26
CA ASP A 118 11.02 7.47 17.34
C ASP A 118 9.59 7.15 17.76
N THR A 119 8.86 6.41 16.93
CA THR A 119 7.47 6.00 17.16
C THR A 119 7.34 4.47 17.04
N ILE A 120 6.55 3.88 17.92
CA ILE A 120 6.13 2.48 17.81
C ILE A 120 4.60 2.41 17.76
N ARG A 121 4.06 1.66 16.79
CA ARG A 121 2.65 1.28 16.77
C ARG A 121 2.53 -0.16 17.28
N ILE A 122 1.69 -0.35 18.29
CA ILE A 122 1.45 -1.61 18.98
C ILE A 122 0.04 -2.07 18.63
N PRO A 123 -0.14 -2.89 17.58
CA PRO A 123 -1.43 -3.48 17.25
C PRO A 123 -1.90 -4.41 18.35
N VAL A 124 -3.21 -4.36 18.69
CA VAL A 124 -3.79 -5.20 19.75
C VAL A 124 -5.14 -5.78 19.32
N ALA A 125 -5.33 -7.09 19.50
CA ALA A 125 -6.63 -7.76 19.36
C ALA A 125 -7.26 -7.90 20.76
N TRP A 126 -8.03 -6.92 21.17
CA TRP A 126 -8.58 -6.84 22.53
C TRP A 126 -9.61 -7.93 22.83
N THR A 127 -10.32 -8.45 21.82
CA THR A 127 -11.26 -9.55 22.01
C THR A 127 -10.59 -10.89 22.34
N ASN A 128 -9.26 -11.00 22.19
CA ASN A 128 -8.51 -12.12 22.75
C ASN A 128 -8.68 -12.26 24.28
N GLY A 129 -8.99 -11.18 24.97
CA GLY A 129 -9.27 -11.16 26.41
C GLY A 129 -10.72 -10.82 26.75
N MET A 130 -11.70 -11.09 25.84
CA MET A 130 -13.07 -10.67 26.03
C MET A 130 -14.05 -11.79 25.66
N ASN A 131 -14.98 -12.13 26.56
CA ASN A 131 -16.04 -13.11 26.28
C ASN A 131 -17.27 -12.44 25.64
N TYR A 132 -17.07 -11.69 24.54
CA TYR A 132 -18.08 -10.84 23.93
C TYR A 132 -19.29 -11.62 23.40
N GLU A 133 -19.14 -12.90 23.03
CA GLU A 133 -20.25 -13.73 22.55
C GLU A 133 -21.30 -13.97 23.65
N SER A 134 -20.90 -13.93 24.93
CA SER A 134 -21.80 -14.01 26.06
C SER A 134 -22.44 -12.66 26.45
N GLY A 135 -22.03 -11.57 25.82
CA GLY A 135 -22.39 -10.21 26.18
C GLY A 135 -21.54 -9.61 27.31
N ASP A 136 -20.44 -10.25 27.67
CA ASP A 136 -19.45 -9.72 28.60
C ASP A 136 -18.32 -9.04 27.82
N TYR A 137 -18.32 -7.72 27.82
CA TYR A 137 -17.34 -6.90 27.12
C TYR A 137 -16.16 -6.46 28.01
N THR A 138 -15.94 -7.16 29.13
CA THR A 138 -14.81 -6.91 30.02
C THR A 138 -13.52 -7.45 29.42
N ILE A 139 -12.52 -6.60 29.28
CA ILE A 139 -11.16 -7.02 28.87
C ILE A 139 -10.51 -7.73 30.04
N ASP A 140 -9.92 -8.91 29.79
CA ASP A 140 -9.17 -9.66 30.81
C ASP A 140 -7.98 -8.82 31.29
N GLU A 141 -7.84 -8.70 32.61
CA GLU A 141 -6.81 -7.91 33.26
C GLU A 141 -5.38 -8.34 32.86
N ARG A 142 -5.18 -9.62 32.57
CA ARG A 142 -3.86 -10.12 32.13
C ARG A 142 -3.47 -9.56 30.78
N LEU A 143 -4.43 -9.45 29.80
CA LEU A 143 -4.16 -8.84 28.51
C LEU A 143 -3.90 -7.34 28.68
N MET A 144 -4.74 -6.64 29.44
CA MET A 144 -4.57 -5.20 29.70
C MET A 144 -3.18 -4.92 30.32
N ASN A 145 -2.80 -5.67 31.35
CA ASN A 145 -1.49 -5.53 32.03
C ASN A 145 -0.32 -5.86 31.09
N ARG A 146 -0.48 -6.81 30.16
CA ARG A 146 0.58 -7.12 29.19
C ARG A 146 0.74 -5.98 28.18
N VAL A 147 -0.34 -5.44 27.63
CA VAL A 147 -0.29 -4.27 26.75
C VAL A 147 0.35 -3.08 27.48
N GLU A 148 -0.07 -2.82 28.71
CA GLU A 148 0.50 -1.77 29.57
C GLU A 148 2.01 -1.93 29.76
N THR A 149 2.48 -3.17 29.99
CA THR A 149 3.91 -3.48 30.11
C THR A 149 4.68 -3.10 28.84
N VAL A 150 4.17 -3.45 27.66
CA VAL A 150 4.83 -3.15 26.38
C VAL A 150 4.80 -1.64 26.08
N VAL A 151 3.68 -0.97 26.38
CA VAL A 151 3.58 0.49 26.31
C VAL A 151 4.64 1.16 27.21
N ASN A 152 4.82 0.67 28.44
CA ASN A 152 5.83 1.20 29.35
C ASN A 152 7.26 1.01 28.81
N TYR A 153 7.58 -0.14 28.21
CA TYR A 153 8.90 -0.34 27.56
C TYR A 153 9.17 0.73 26.48
N ALA A 154 8.15 1.08 25.71
CA ALA A 154 8.29 2.07 24.65
C ALA A 154 8.43 3.51 25.20
N LEU A 155 7.63 3.87 26.20
CA LEU A 155 7.73 5.17 26.87
C LEU A 155 9.06 5.34 27.62
N ASP A 156 9.57 4.27 28.26
CA ASP A 156 10.88 4.26 28.93
C ASP A 156 12.05 4.38 27.94
N ALA A 157 11.85 3.91 26.69
CA ALA A 157 12.79 4.09 25.58
C ALA A 157 12.65 5.46 24.91
N ASP A 158 11.85 6.37 25.45
CA ASP A 158 11.59 7.69 24.90
C ASP A 158 10.97 7.68 23.50
N MET A 159 10.01 6.77 23.27
CA MET A 159 9.27 6.66 22.02
C MET A 159 7.86 7.26 22.13
N TYR A 160 7.31 7.74 21.03
CA TYR A 160 5.87 7.92 20.86
C TYR A 160 5.23 6.56 20.64
N VAL A 161 4.03 6.36 21.17
CA VAL A 161 3.36 5.06 21.17
C VAL A 161 1.97 5.20 20.60
N ILE A 162 1.61 4.34 19.64
CA ILE A 162 0.25 4.23 19.11
C ILE A 162 -0.30 2.86 19.52
N ILE A 163 -1.51 2.82 20.12
CA ILE A 163 -2.26 1.59 20.36
C ILE A 163 -3.62 1.69 19.67
N ASN A 164 -4.13 0.54 19.18
CA ASN A 164 -5.41 0.46 18.48
C ASN A 164 -6.20 -0.79 18.86
N ASP A 165 -7.35 -0.99 18.20
CA ASP A 165 -7.99 -2.28 17.98
C ASP A 165 -7.65 -2.73 16.56
N HIS A 166 -6.99 -3.88 16.39
CA HIS A 166 -6.37 -4.31 15.15
C HIS A 166 -6.79 -5.71 14.78
N TRP A 167 -7.35 -5.91 13.57
CA TRP A 167 -7.75 -7.22 13.04
C TRP A 167 -8.36 -8.13 14.13
N ASP A 168 -9.32 -7.65 14.82
CA ASP A 168 -9.85 -8.29 16.02
C ASP A 168 -11.01 -9.26 15.69
N GLY A 169 -10.72 -10.24 14.82
CA GLY A 169 -11.63 -11.35 14.52
C GLY A 169 -12.86 -11.03 13.72
N SER A 170 -12.86 -9.94 12.97
CA SER A 170 -13.97 -9.53 12.07
C SER A 170 -15.31 -9.25 12.75
N TRP A 171 -15.36 -9.05 14.08
CA TRP A 171 -16.59 -8.65 14.78
C TRP A 171 -17.15 -7.32 14.24
N TRP A 172 -16.31 -6.52 13.62
CA TRP A 172 -16.66 -5.28 12.93
C TRP A 172 -17.78 -5.46 11.89
N GLY A 173 -17.90 -6.63 11.27
CA GLY A 173 -19.01 -6.97 10.38
C GLY A 173 -20.39 -6.93 11.02
N MET A 174 -20.49 -6.92 12.36
CA MET A 174 -21.76 -6.72 13.07
C MET A 174 -22.38 -5.35 12.76
N PHE A 175 -21.59 -4.32 12.46
CA PHE A 175 -22.09 -3.00 12.04
C PHE A 175 -22.88 -3.05 10.73
N GLY A 176 -22.57 -4.00 9.84
CA GLY A 176 -23.28 -4.21 8.58
C GLY A 176 -24.53 -5.07 8.67
N SER A 177 -24.87 -5.63 9.82
CA SER A 177 -26.00 -6.54 9.99
C SER A 177 -27.32 -5.88 9.55
N GLU A 178 -28.23 -6.67 8.96
CA GLU A 178 -29.62 -6.27 8.72
C GLU A 178 -30.39 -6.02 10.04
N ASP A 179 -30.01 -6.74 11.10
CA ASP A 179 -30.61 -6.59 12.43
C ASP A 179 -29.96 -5.41 13.18
N MET A 180 -30.74 -4.35 13.40
CA MET A 180 -30.31 -3.17 14.15
C MET A 180 -29.82 -3.50 15.56
N ALA A 181 -30.39 -4.52 16.22
CA ALA A 181 -29.94 -4.92 17.56
C ALA A 181 -28.52 -5.52 17.55
N VAL A 182 -28.07 -6.07 16.44
CA VAL A 182 -26.68 -6.52 16.25
C VAL A 182 -25.74 -5.32 16.08
N ARG A 183 -26.16 -4.31 15.29
CA ARG A 183 -25.40 -3.06 15.14
C ARG A 183 -25.25 -2.32 16.48
N ASP A 184 -26.33 -2.22 17.26
CA ASP A 184 -26.32 -1.61 18.58
C ASP A 184 -25.34 -2.31 19.54
N LYS A 185 -25.28 -3.65 19.50
CA LYS A 185 -24.29 -4.42 20.26
C LYS A 185 -22.86 -4.17 19.81
N ALA A 186 -22.62 -4.03 18.50
CA ALA A 186 -21.28 -3.70 17.99
C ALA A 186 -20.80 -2.35 18.56
N LEU A 187 -21.66 -1.35 18.54
CA LEU A 187 -21.35 -0.03 19.10
C LEU A 187 -21.18 -0.07 20.62
N GLU A 188 -22.01 -0.83 21.34
CA GLU A 188 -21.88 -1.04 22.79
C GLU A 188 -20.53 -1.69 23.13
N MET A 189 -20.14 -2.75 22.41
CA MET A 189 -18.88 -3.44 22.57
C MET A 189 -17.70 -2.50 22.31
N TYR A 190 -17.72 -1.76 21.20
CA TYR A 190 -16.70 -0.78 20.85
C TYR A 190 -16.51 0.28 21.94
N LYS A 191 -17.62 0.84 22.43
CA LYS A 191 -17.60 1.85 23.50
C LYS A 191 -17.13 1.27 24.82
N SER A 192 -17.54 0.05 25.17
CA SER A 192 -17.07 -0.63 26.38
C SER A 192 -15.55 -0.86 26.35
N MET A 193 -15.05 -1.35 25.22
CA MET A 193 -13.62 -1.57 25.00
C MET A 193 -12.81 -0.28 25.18
N TRP A 194 -13.15 0.78 24.45
CA TRP A 194 -12.44 2.06 24.56
C TRP A 194 -12.64 2.79 25.88
N THR A 195 -13.75 2.52 26.59
CA THR A 195 -13.92 3.00 27.97
C THR A 195 -12.85 2.41 28.89
N GLN A 196 -12.67 1.09 28.83
CA GLN A 196 -11.67 0.39 29.67
C GLN A 196 -10.26 0.79 29.31
N ILE A 197 -9.90 0.85 28.01
CA ILE A 197 -8.59 1.27 27.55
C ILE A 197 -8.31 2.70 27.99
N GLY A 198 -9.23 3.61 27.71
CA GLY A 198 -9.05 5.02 28.03
C GLY A 198 -8.94 5.30 29.53
N GLU A 199 -9.72 4.62 30.37
CA GLU A 199 -9.60 4.75 31.84
C GLU A 199 -8.27 4.15 32.36
N ASN A 200 -7.80 3.01 31.82
CA ASN A 200 -6.53 2.42 32.21
C ASN A 200 -5.33 3.34 31.92
N PHE A 201 -5.35 3.99 30.75
CA PHE A 201 -4.25 4.86 30.30
C PHE A 201 -4.51 6.36 30.49
N LYS A 202 -5.52 6.75 31.24
CA LYS A 202 -5.98 8.12 31.44
C LYS A 202 -4.89 9.09 31.88
N ASP A 203 -4.03 8.65 32.79
CA ASP A 203 -2.97 9.45 33.40
C ASP A 203 -1.59 9.24 32.74
N TYR A 204 -1.54 8.42 31.69
CA TYR A 204 -0.34 8.22 30.88
C TYR A 204 -0.01 9.45 30.06
N SER A 205 1.29 9.62 29.76
CA SER A 205 1.78 10.70 28.93
C SER A 205 0.99 10.81 27.60
N ARG A 206 0.90 12.00 27.07
CA ARG A 206 0.38 12.30 25.74
C ARG A 206 1.27 11.81 24.58
N LYS A 207 2.47 11.23 24.88
CA LYS A 207 3.22 10.40 23.92
C LYS A 207 2.45 9.14 23.54
N LEU A 208 1.55 8.65 24.39
CA LEU A 208 0.64 7.56 24.05
C LEU A 208 -0.57 8.10 23.30
N ILE A 209 -0.74 7.65 22.07
CA ILE A 209 -1.77 8.05 21.10
C ILE A 209 -2.73 6.88 20.94
N PHE A 210 -4.03 7.15 20.93
CA PHE A 210 -5.05 6.14 20.66
C PHE A 210 -5.51 6.23 19.21
N GLU A 211 -5.51 5.10 18.51
CA GLU A 211 -5.99 4.98 17.14
C GLU A 211 -7.35 4.29 17.11
N SER A 212 -8.36 4.91 16.49
CA SER A 212 -9.76 4.52 16.58
C SER A 212 -10.07 3.12 16.07
N ALA A 213 -9.35 2.65 15.08
CA ALA A 213 -9.42 1.32 14.48
C ALA A 213 -8.20 1.11 13.57
N ASN A 214 -8.04 -0.10 13.02
CA ASN A 214 -7.09 -0.39 11.98
C ASN A 214 -7.74 -0.21 10.58
N GLU A 215 -7.85 -1.27 9.78
CA GLU A 215 -8.41 -1.28 8.42
C GLU A 215 -9.91 -1.63 8.36
N GLU A 216 -10.56 -1.72 9.50
CA GLU A 216 -11.93 -2.22 9.60
C GLU A 216 -13.00 -1.19 9.22
N LEU A 217 -12.70 0.11 9.38
CA LEU A 217 -13.64 1.17 9.04
C LEU A 217 -13.76 1.36 7.53
N GLY A 218 -14.88 0.92 6.98
CA GLY A 218 -15.16 0.99 5.55
C GLY A 218 -15.91 -0.23 5.04
N ASP A 219 -15.39 -0.89 4.04
CA ASP A 219 -16.07 -2.04 3.39
C ASP A 219 -16.14 -3.26 4.32
N ARG A 220 -15.20 -3.41 5.25
CA ARG A 220 -15.20 -4.50 6.25
C ARG A 220 -16.30 -4.40 7.29
N LEU A 221 -17.00 -3.28 7.41
CA LEU A 221 -18.24 -3.19 8.17
C LEU A 221 -19.35 -4.12 7.64
N ASN A 222 -19.16 -4.67 6.43
CA ASN A 222 -20.03 -5.68 5.81
C ASN A 222 -19.46 -7.10 5.85
N ASP A 223 -18.33 -7.35 6.54
CA ASP A 223 -17.72 -8.67 6.60
C ASP A 223 -18.66 -9.71 7.22
N LYS A 224 -18.69 -10.90 6.60
CA LYS A 224 -19.61 -11.97 6.97
C LYS A 224 -19.10 -12.92 8.04
N ASP A 225 -17.84 -12.81 8.42
CA ASP A 225 -17.15 -13.84 9.22
C ASP A 225 -17.78 -14.02 10.61
N VAL A 226 -18.31 -12.97 11.19
CA VAL A 226 -19.00 -13.02 12.51
C VAL A 226 -20.50 -13.24 12.37
N THR A 227 -21.14 -12.58 11.40
CA THR A 227 -22.61 -12.62 11.22
C THR A 227 -23.10 -13.82 10.41
N GLY A 228 -22.18 -14.50 9.69
CA GLY A 228 -22.49 -15.63 8.81
C GLY A 228 -23.14 -15.24 7.47
N SER A 229 -23.40 -13.94 7.25
CA SER A 229 -23.89 -13.36 6.00
C SER A 229 -23.22 -12.03 5.75
N GLU A 230 -23.06 -11.67 4.47
CA GLU A 230 -22.56 -10.32 4.13
C GLU A 230 -23.49 -9.25 4.71
N GLY A 231 -22.90 -8.15 5.15
CA GLY A 231 -23.64 -6.98 5.61
C GLY A 231 -24.44 -6.33 4.48
N VAL A 232 -25.35 -5.47 4.85
CA VAL A 232 -26.31 -4.83 3.92
C VAL A 232 -26.06 -3.35 3.70
N LEU A 233 -25.00 -2.78 4.29
CA LEU A 233 -24.65 -1.37 4.10
C LEU A 233 -24.27 -1.10 2.64
N SER A 234 -24.86 -0.09 2.04
CA SER A 234 -24.36 0.51 0.81
C SER A 234 -23.01 1.21 1.04
N LYS A 235 -22.28 1.51 -0.03
CA LYS A 235 -21.01 2.24 0.07
C LYS A 235 -21.15 3.58 0.82
N ASN A 236 -22.24 4.30 0.62
CA ASN A 236 -22.50 5.55 1.33
C ASN A 236 -22.74 5.32 2.82
N GLU A 237 -23.55 4.32 3.18
CA GLU A 237 -23.79 3.94 4.58
C GLU A 237 -22.50 3.46 5.26
N CYS A 238 -21.59 2.79 4.56
CA CYS A 238 -20.27 2.47 5.09
C CYS A 238 -19.49 3.74 5.46
N TYR A 239 -19.48 4.79 4.60
CA TYR A 239 -18.86 6.08 4.94
C TYR A 239 -19.53 6.76 6.14
N GLU A 240 -20.87 6.78 6.17
CA GLU A 240 -21.63 7.37 7.28
C GLU A 240 -21.35 6.64 8.60
N THR A 241 -21.28 5.31 8.57
CA THR A 241 -20.97 4.49 9.75
C THR A 241 -19.52 4.67 10.20
N THR A 242 -18.56 4.73 9.27
CA THR A 242 -17.15 5.06 9.56
C THR A 242 -17.03 6.41 10.27
N ASN A 243 -17.65 7.45 9.71
CA ASN A 243 -17.64 8.79 10.31
C ASN A 243 -18.30 8.80 11.70
N MET A 244 -19.40 8.06 11.87
CA MET A 244 -20.10 7.93 13.16
C MET A 244 -19.20 7.26 14.20
N ILE A 245 -18.57 6.13 13.88
CA ILE A 245 -17.70 5.41 14.82
C ILE A 245 -16.51 6.28 15.24
N ASN A 246 -15.87 6.98 14.32
CA ASN A 246 -14.78 7.91 14.60
C ASN A 246 -15.25 9.06 15.52
N SER A 247 -16.47 9.57 15.31
CA SER A 247 -17.04 10.62 16.16
C SER A 247 -17.35 10.13 17.58
N GLU A 248 -17.91 8.93 17.71
CA GLU A 248 -18.16 8.28 19.00
C GLU A 248 -16.87 8.01 19.77
N PHE A 249 -15.80 7.60 19.08
CA PHE A 249 -14.48 7.42 19.65
C PHE A 249 -13.94 8.70 20.27
N VAL A 250 -13.91 9.80 19.51
CA VAL A 250 -13.41 11.09 19.99
C VAL A 250 -14.20 11.56 21.20
N GLN A 251 -15.53 11.57 21.10
CA GLN A 251 -16.41 12.00 22.20
C GLN A 251 -16.21 11.16 23.46
N LEU A 252 -16.09 9.85 23.31
CA LEU A 252 -15.89 8.92 24.42
C LEU A 252 -14.58 9.21 25.14
N ILE A 253 -13.46 9.26 24.42
CA ILE A 253 -12.14 9.49 25.02
C ILE A 253 -12.08 10.87 25.69
N ARG A 254 -12.59 11.93 25.05
CA ARG A 254 -12.62 13.28 25.64
C ARG A 254 -13.44 13.32 26.94
N SER A 255 -14.55 12.58 27.02
CA SER A 255 -15.42 12.55 28.18
C SER A 255 -14.77 11.96 29.44
N GLN A 256 -13.71 11.16 29.31
CA GLN A 256 -13.01 10.55 30.42
C GLN A 256 -12.12 11.52 31.22
N GLY A 257 -11.76 12.66 30.62
CA GLY A 257 -10.93 13.67 31.28
C GLY A 257 -9.48 13.22 31.51
N GLY A 258 -8.78 13.82 32.51
CA GLY A 258 -7.35 13.60 32.70
C GLY A 258 -6.56 13.98 31.44
N ASN A 259 -5.52 13.23 31.11
CA ASN A 259 -4.75 13.46 29.89
C ASN A 259 -5.52 13.10 28.60
N ASN A 260 -6.63 12.35 28.71
CA ASN A 260 -7.50 12.05 27.57
C ASN A 260 -8.27 13.29 27.07
N ALA A 261 -8.40 14.34 27.88
CA ALA A 261 -9.08 15.58 27.49
C ALA A 261 -8.40 16.27 26.29
N ASP A 262 -7.09 16.12 26.14
CA ASP A 262 -6.28 16.74 25.08
C ASP A 262 -5.19 15.80 24.50
N ARG A 263 -5.27 14.49 24.77
CA ARG A 263 -4.45 13.43 24.13
C ARG A 263 -4.62 13.49 22.61
N PHE A 264 -3.54 13.27 21.85
CA PHE A 264 -3.67 13.08 20.41
C PHE A 264 -4.45 11.80 20.10
N LEU A 265 -5.42 11.92 19.20
CA LEU A 265 -6.25 10.82 18.73
C LEU A 265 -6.01 10.62 17.24
N LEU A 266 -5.72 9.38 16.86
CA LEU A 266 -5.45 8.97 15.49
C LEU A 266 -6.73 8.38 14.90
N ILE A 267 -7.27 9.01 13.88
CA ILE A 267 -8.54 8.70 13.25
C ILE A 267 -8.30 7.80 12.04
N ALA A 268 -8.84 6.61 12.07
CA ALA A 268 -8.71 5.67 10.95
C ALA A 268 -9.48 6.17 9.72
N GLY A 269 -8.78 6.24 8.59
CA GLY A 269 -9.37 6.56 7.29
C GLY A 269 -10.28 5.43 6.78
N TYR A 270 -11.03 5.69 5.71
CA TYR A 270 -11.89 4.68 5.10
C TYR A 270 -11.03 3.54 4.50
N ASN A 271 -11.15 2.31 5.00
CA ASN A 271 -10.27 1.16 4.75
C ASN A 271 -8.78 1.49 4.99
N THR A 272 -8.44 2.58 5.66
CA THR A 272 -7.12 3.21 5.67
C THR A 272 -6.50 3.43 4.28
N ASP A 273 -7.29 3.32 3.22
CA ASP A 273 -6.88 3.56 1.83
C ASP A 273 -6.82 5.06 1.53
N ILE A 274 -5.71 5.52 0.95
CA ILE A 274 -5.49 6.94 0.67
C ILE A 274 -6.56 7.51 -0.28
N ALA A 275 -6.84 6.83 -1.39
CA ALA A 275 -7.76 7.33 -2.39
C ALA A 275 -9.20 7.38 -1.87
N MET A 276 -9.61 6.35 -1.10
CA MET A 276 -10.94 6.27 -0.49
C MET A 276 -11.09 7.24 0.68
N THR A 277 -10.06 7.43 1.50
CA THR A 277 -10.05 8.44 2.58
C THR A 277 -10.10 9.86 2.01
N CYS A 278 -9.53 10.07 0.84
CA CYS A 278 -9.63 11.34 0.13
C CYS A 278 -10.99 11.59 -0.56
N ASP A 279 -11.93 10.67 -0.53
CA ASP A 279 -13.31 10.88 -1.01
C ASP A 279 -14.04 11.90 -0.12
N GLU A 280 -14.90 12.74 -0.72
CA GLU A 280 -15.63 13.79 0.00
C GLU A 280 -16.62 13.27 1.07
N ARG A 281 -16.96 11.99 1.03
CA ARG A 281 -17.84 11.33 2.01
C ARG A 281 -17.14 11.06 3.33
N PHE A 282 -15.81 10.85 3.32
CA PHE A 282 -15.04 10.74 4.56
C PHE A 282 -14.91 12.11 5.22
N LYS A 283 -15.12 12.17 6.52
CA LYS A 283 -15.03 13.41 7.32
C LYS A 283 -14.22 13.14 8.57
N MET A 284 -13.27 14.03 8.86
CA MET A 284 -12.66 14.08 10.17
C MET A 284 -13.74 14.45 11.21
N PRO A 285 -13.77 13.80 12.38
CA PRO A 285 -14.72 14.14 13.45
C PRO A 285 -14.46 15.53 14.03
N GLU A 286 -15.50 16.12 14.64
CA GLU A 286 -15.32 17.30 15.48
C GLU A 286 -14.63 16.92 16.79
N ASP A 287 -13.76 17.80 17.29
CA ASP A 287 -13.05 17.63 18.55
C ASP A 287 -13.18 18.87 19.43
N THR A 288 -13.32 18.65 20.74
CA THR A 288 -13.30 19.74 21.75
C THR A 288 -11.87 20.19 22.08
N ALA A 289 -10.87 19.37 21.77
CA ALA A 289 -9.45 19.69 21.91
C ALA A 289 -8.90 20.21 20.58
N GLU A 290 -8.46 21.45 20.57
CA GLU A 290 -7.95 22.10 19.35
C GLU A 290 -6.65 21.46 18.88
N SER A 291 -6.58 21.13 17.58
CA SER A 291 -5.38 20.58 16.90
C SER A 291 -4.85 19.29 17.56
N LYS A 292 -5.75 18.37 17.98
CA LYS A 292 -5.37 17.09 18.61
C LYS A 292 -5.81 15.87 17.82
N LEU A 293 -6.30 16.03 16.60
CA LEU A 293 -6.63 14.91 15.73
C LEU A 293 -5.54 14.67 14.69
N LEU A 294 -5.20 13.41 14.52
CA LEU A 294 -4.33 12.87 13.49
C LEU A 294 -5.16 11.94 12.58
N LEU A 295 -4.72 11.74 11.34
CA LEU A 295 -5.35 10.83 10.38
C LEU A 295 -4.44 9.62 10.12
N SER A 296 -4.98 8.41 10.18
CA SER A 296 -4.30 7.16 9.83
C SER A 296 -4.69 6.69 8.44
N VAL A 297 -3.71 6.42 7.60
CA VAL A 297 -3.84 5.71 6.33
C VAL A 297 -2.70 4.72 6.16
N HIS A 298 -2.89 3.71 5.30
CA HIS A 298 -1.87 2.71 4.97
C HIS A 298 -1.45 2.83 3.51
N TYR A 299 -0.23 2.41 3.18
CA TYR A 299 0.31 2.51 1.83
C TYR A 299 0.99 1.22 1.37
N TYR A 300 0.31 0.47 0.52
CA TYR A 300 0.80 -0.77 -0.10
C TYR A 300 0.61 -0.76 -1.63
N THR A 301 0.76 0.41 -2.25
CA THR A 301 0.55 0.57 -3.70
C THR A 301 1.89 0.63 -4.44
N PRO A 302 2.09 -0.15 -5.53
CA PRO A 302 1.13 -1.13 -6.06
C PRO A 302 1.15 -2.45 -5.26
N TRP A 303 -0.03 -3.03 -5.00
CA TRP A 303 -0.15 -4.27 -4.21
C TRP A 303 0.64 -5.44 -4.79
N ASP A 304 0.72 -5.55 -6.12
CA ASP A 304 1.47 -6.62 -6.78
C ASP A 304 2.96 -6.59 -6.47
N TYR A 305 3.52 -5.42 -6.16
CA TYR A 305 4.89 -5.28 -5.65
C TYR A 305 4.97 -5.38 -4.14
N CYS A 306 4.08 -4.68 -3.41
CA CYS A 306 4.18 -4.60 -1.95
C CYS A 306 3.72 -5.87 -1.25
N GLY A 307 2.63 -6.50 -1.70
CA GLY A 307 1.92 -7.57 -0.99
C GLY A 307 1.96 -8.95 -1.64
N THR A 308 2.53 -9.10 -2.83
CA THR A 308 2.59 -10.38 -3.54
C THR A 308 3.98 -10.67 -4.11
N GLU A 309 4.18 -11.88 -4.63
CA GLU A 309 5.39 -12.25 -5.38
C GLU A 309 5.26 -12.02 -6.90
N SER A 310 4.19 -11.35 -7.35
CA SER A 310 3.86 -11.22 -8.77
C SER A 310 4.77 -10.25 -9.51
N VAL A 311 5.20 -9.18 -8.84
CA VAL A 311 6.07 -8.14 -9.38
C VAL A 311 7.32 -8.04 -8.51
N ASP A 312 8.49 -8.05 -9.15
CA ASP A 312 9.78 -8.05 -8.46
C ASP A 312 10.47 -6.68 -8.44
N HIS A 313 10.10 -5.77 -9.34
CA HIS A 313 10.77 -4.48 -9.52
C HIS A 313 9.82 -3.31 -9.28
N TRP A 314 10.38 -2.21 -8.81
CA TRP A 314 9.73 -0.91 -8.62
C TRP A 314 10.71 0.19 -9.04
N GLY A 315 10.19 1.37 -9.38
CA GLY A 315 11.02 2.54 -9.66
C GLY A 315 10.96 3.01 -11.12
N SER A 316 9.95 2.55 -11.90
CA SER A 316 9.67 3.19 -13.18
C SER A 316 9.14 4.62 -12.99
N PRO A 317 9.17 5.47 -14.02
CA PRO A 317 8.56 6.79 -13.98
C PRO A 317 7.09 6.76 -13.53
N ARG A 318 6.35 5.73 -13.93
CA ARG A 318 4.96 5.53 -13.52
C ARG A 318 4.84 5.24 -12.03
N ASP A 319 5.70 4.40 -11.47
CA ASP A 319 5.67 4.04 -10.05
C ASP A 319 5.93 5.25 -9.16
N TYR A 320 6.95 6.05 -9.50
CA TYR A 320 7.22 7.32 -8.82
C TYR A 320 6.02 8.26 -8.92
N LYS A 321 5.47 8.42 -10.14
CA LYS A 321 4.32 9.29 -10.34
C LYS A 321 3.09 8.84 -9.53
N GLU A 322 2.76 7.55 -9.54
CA GLU A 322 1.60 7.01 -8.80
C GLU A 322 1.76 7.22 -7.29
N GLN A 323 2.95 6.95 -6.75
CA GLN A 323 3.25 7.19 -5.34
C GLN A 323 3.15 8.67 -5.00
N ASN A 324 3.81 9.54 -5.76
CA ASN A 324 3.83 10.97 -5.52
C ASN A 324 2.42 11.59 -5.63
N ASP A 325 1.63 11.23 -6.64
CA ASP A 325 0.25 11.71 -6.82
C ASP A 325 -0.66 11.33 -5.63
N LEU A 326 -0.48 10.12 -5.06
CA LEU A 326 -1.27 9.68 -3.91
C LEU A 326 -0.91 10.47 -2.65
N PHE A 327 0.37 10.70 -2.40
CA PHE A 327 0.82 11.49 -1.24
C PHE A 327 0.44 12.98 -1.41
N GLU A 328 0.56 13.53 -2.61
CA GLU A 328 0.07 14.89 -2.91
C GLU A 328 -1.44 15.00 -2.64
N LYS A 329 -2.23 14.04 -3.10
CA LYS A 329 -3.68 14.01 -2.84
C LYS A 329 -4.01 13.96 -1.36
N LEU A 330 -3.19 13.27 -0.56
CA LEU A 330 -3.35 13.14 0.88
C LEU A 330 -3.01 14.44 1.62
N SER A 331 -2.14 15.30 1.06
CA SER A 331 -1.68 16.54 1.69
C SER A 331 -2.81 17.52 2.05
N LYS A 332 -3.98 17.38 1.41
CA LYS A 332 -5.16 18.19 1.77
C LYS A 332 -5.52 18.15 3.26
N PHE A 333 -5.18 17.06 3.97
CA PHE A 333 -5.44 16.95 5.41
C PHE A 333 -4.41 17.71 6.23
N SER A 334 -3.13 17.67 5.86
CA SER A 334 -2.11 18.50 6.53
C SER A 334 -2.31 19.99 6.25
N GLU A 335 -2.79 20.36 5.07
CA GLU A 335 -3.19 21.74 4.74
C GLU A 335 -4.37 22.24 5.60
N GLN A 336 -5.22 21.34 6.09
CA GLN A 336 -6.30 21.62 7.03
C GLN A 336 -5.83 21.61 8.49
N GLY A 337 -4.56 21.31 8.76
CA GLY A 337 -3.97 21.27 10.10
C GLY A 337 -4.07 19.92 10.80
N TYR A 338 -4.49 18.86 10.12
CA TYR A 338 -4.45 17.49 10.65
C TYR A 338 -3.07 16.86 10.37
N GLY A 339 -2.45 16.29 11.39
CA GLY A 339 -1.27 15.46 11.19
C GLY A 339 -1.64 14.14 10.52
N VAL A 340 -0.82 13.64 9.61
CA VAL A 340 -1.07 12.38 8.90
C VAL A 340 -0.03 11.34 9.28
N VAL A 341 -0.49 10.14 9.63
CA VAL A 341 0.32 8.97 9.89
C VAL A 341 0.10 7.96 8.77
N ILE A 342 1.17 7.59 8.07
CA ILE A 342 1.17 6.40 7.22
C ILE A 342 1.38 5.22 8.16
N GLY A 343 0.27 4.70 8.72
CA GLY A 343 0.27 3.74 9.83
C GLY A 343 0.89 2.41 9.48
N GLU A 344 0.88 2.06 8.20
CA GLU A 344 1.56 0.90 7.64
C GLU A 344 2.05 1.18 6.22
N TYR A 345 3.27 0.75 5.94
CA TYR A 345 3.82 0.60 4.59
C TYR A 345 4.92 -0.45 4.65
N ALA A 346 5.01 -1.32 3.66
CA ALA A 346 6.09 -2.30 3.55
C ALA A 346 6.15 -2.91 2.15
N VAL A 347 7.25 -3.58 1.86
CA VAL A 347 7.42 -4.47 0.71
C VAL A 347 7.64 -5.89 1.22
N MET A 348 6.82 -6.83 0.76
CA MET A 348 6.92 -8.24 1.14
C MET A 348 8.28 -8.81 0.71
N GLN A 349 8.94 -9.54 1.62
CA GLN A 349 10.17 -10.26 1.27
C GLN A 349 9.90 -11.43 0.32
N LYS A 350 10.85 -11.70 -0.55
CA LYS A 350 10.84 -12.85 -1.46
C LYS A 350 12.03 -13.76 -1.16
N ASN A 351 11.77 -15.05 -1.01
CA ASN A 351 12.81 -16.05 -0.68
C ASN A 351 13.65 -15.69 0.57
N GLY A 352 13.06 -15.01 1.54
CA GLY A 352 13.72 -14.60 2.79
C GLY A 352 14.67 -13.40 2.67
N GLY A 353 14.62 -12.66 1.58
CA GLY A 353 15.38 -11.43 1.34
C GLY A 353 14.51 -10.29 0.84
N LEU A 354 15.08 -9.10 0.76
CA LEU A 354 14.42 -7.94 0.17
C LEU A 354 14.19 -8.17 -1.34
N LYS A 355 13.08 -7.66 -1.86
CA LYS A 355 12.90 -7.54 -3.31
C LYS A 355 13.85 -6.48 -3.86
N PRO A 356 14.23 -6.57 -5.14
CA PRO A 356 14.90 -5.46 -5.83
C PRO A 356 14.13 -4.16 -5.65
N ASP A 357 14.83 -3.04 -5.59
CA ASP A 357 14.29 -1.68 -5.51
C ASP A 357 13.46 -1.35 -4.23
N THR A 358 13.51 -2.20 -3.18
CA THR A 358 12.85 -1.93 -1.89
C THR A 358 13.41 -0.64 -1.25
N ASP A 359 14.69 -0.39 -1.39
CA ASP A 359 15.37 0.82 -0.94
C ASP A 359 14.83 2.08 -1.65
N LYS A 360 14.65 2.02 -2.97
CA LYS A 360 14.06 3.12 -3.76
C LYS A 360 12.63 3.40 -3.34
N PHE A 361 11.82 2.34 -3.16
CA PHE A 361 10.44 2.46 -2.71
C PHE A 361 10.36 3.16 -1.35
N TYR A 362 11.18 2.73 -0.38
CA TYR A 362 11.18 3.34 0.95
C TYR A 362 11.74 4.76 0.93
N ALA A 363 12.81 5.02 0.18
CA ALA A 363 13.35 6.37 0.06
C ALA A 363 12.29 7.36 -0.43
N ASN A 364 11.56 7.01 -1.49
CA ASN A 364 10.53 7.90 -2.03
C ASN A 364 9.31 8.04 -1.09
N VAL A 365 8.93 6.99 -0.32
CA VAL A 365 7.91 7.12 0.75
C VAL A 365 8.38 8.13 1.80
N LEU A 366 9.63 8.01 2.27
CA LEU A 366 10.17 8.90 3.30
C LEU A 366 10.30 10.34 2.81
N ASP A 367 10.73 10.55 1.56
CA ASP A 367 10.80 11.88 0.95
C ASP A 367 9.40 12.53 0.82
N ASN A 368 8.39 11.77 0.42
CA ASN A 368 7.02 12.27 0.39
C ASN A 368 6.50 12.59 1.80
N CYS A 369 6.84 11.77 2.81
CA CYS A 369 6.51 12.07 4.20
C CYS A 369 7.16 13.36 4.68
N ASP A 370 8.42 13.60 4.32
CA ASP A 370 9.11 14.85 4.64
C ASP A 370 8.50 16.07 3.93
N LEU A 371 8.12 15.90 2.66
CA LEU A 371 7.52 16.97 1.85
C LEU A 371 6.17 17.44 2.42
N TYR A 372 5.34 16.51 2.88
CA TYR A 372 3.96 16.79 3.26
C TYR A 372 3.70 16.78 4.78
N ASP A 373 4.73 16.66 5.61
CA ASP A 373 4.63 16.52 7.08
C ASP A 373 3.82 15.27 7.48
N PHE A 374 4.21 14.07 7.01
CA PHE A 374 3.60 12.80 7.40
C PHE A 374 4.56 11.98 8.26
N CYS A 375 4.02 11.18 9.19
CA CYS A 375 4.79 10.23 9.97
C CYS A 375 4.73 8.84 9.31
N PRO A 376 5.83 8.33 8.77
CA PRO A 376 5.89 6.97 8.23
C PRO A 376 6.05 5.95 9.35
N VAL A 377 5.19 4.91 9.38
CA VAL A 377 5.29 3.80 10.35
C VAL A 377 5.44 2.48 9.59
N LEU A 378 6.67 1.99 9.53
CA LEU A 378 7.02 0.76 8.81
C LEU A 378 6.26 -0.44 9.38
N TRP A 379 5.57 -1.22 8.54
CA TRP A 379 5.04 -2.51 8.97
C TRP A 379 6.17 -3.53 9.11
N ASP A 380 6.37 -4.03 10.32
CA ASP A 380 7.38 -5.03 10.61
C ASP A 380 6.83 -6.17 11.47
N CYS A 381 7.07 -7.39 11.03
CA CYS A 381 6.85 -8.62 11.77
C CYS A 381 8.12 -9.49 11.80
N SER A 382 9.24 -8.90 12.21
CA SER A 382 10.60 -9.44 12.18
C SER A 382 11.20 -9.62 10.78
N ASN A 383 10.67 -8.93 9.77
CA ASN A 383 11.20 -8.99 8.42
C ASN A 383 12.38 -8.03 8.24
N PHE A 384 12.22 -6.77 8.63
CA PHE A 384 13.26 -5.72 8.51
C PHE A 384 14.00 -5.51 9.83
N TYR A 385 13.30 -5.46 10.96
CA TYR A 385 13.90 -5.45 12.28
C TYR A 385 13.91 -6.86 12.88
N LYS A 386 15.11 -7.45 12.99
CA LYS A 386 15.30 -8.80 13.55
C LYS A 386 15.20 -8.74 15.07
N ARG A 387 14.03 -9.03 15.61
CA ARG A 387 13.70 -8.92 17.03
C ARG A 387 14.55 -9.78 17.95
N VAL A 388 15.10 -10.88 17.44
CA VAL A 388 15.98 -11.76 18.22
C VAL A 388 17.40 -11.20 18.37
N THR A 389 17.89 -10.47 17.36
CA THR A 389 19.24 -9.90 17.34
C THR A 389 19.28 -8.40 17.59
N ASN A 390 18.12 -7.75 17.63
CA ASN A 390 17.96 -6.30 17.79
C ASN A 390 18.71 -5.49 16.71
N THR A 391 18.62 -5.94 15.44
CA THR A 391 19.28 -5.31 14.29
C THR A 391 18.36 -5.21 13.10
N LEU A 392 18.53 -4.19 12.26
CA LEU A 392 17.92 -4.18 10.94
C LEU A 392 18.54 -5.28 10.05
N ALA A 393 17.73 -5.88 9.18
CA ALA A 393 18.14 -7.01 8.36
C ALA A 393 19.07 -6.62 7.21
N ASP A 394 19.05 -5.36 6.82
CA ASP A 394 19.75 -4.82 5.66
C ASP A 394 20.40 -3.48 6.02
N GLU A 395 21.68 -3.32 5.66
CA GLU A 395 22.46 -2.11 5.99
C GLU A 395 21.96 -0.88 5.23
N THR A 396 21.51 -1.04 3.99
CA THR A 396 20.96 0.06 3.18
C THR A 396 19.68 0.62 3.79
N ILE A 397 18.78 -0.29 4.23
CA ILE A 397 17.57 0.11 4.94
C ILE A 397 17.89 0.74 6.30
N ALA A 398 18.88 0.20 7.02
CA ALA A 398 19.33 0.77 8.29
C ALA A 398 19.84 2.20 8.12
N GLU A 399 20.67 2.43 7.09
CA GLU A 399 21.22 3.74 6.77
C GLU A 399 20.12 4.73 6.38
N LEU A 400 19.14 4.31 5.59
CA LEU A 400 18.02 5.13 5.15
C LEU A 400 17.26 5.75 6.33
N PHE A 401 16.89 4.94 7.34
CA PHE A 401 16.16 5.42 8.52
C PHE A 401 17.02 6.27 9.44
N SER A 402 18.27 5.85 9.70
CA SER A 402 19.18 6.58 10.59
C SER A 402 19.61 7.91 9.98
N SER A 403 19.90 7.97 8.67
CA SER A 403 20.28 9.19 7.96
C SER A 403 19.14 10.21 7.97
N ARG A 404 17.91 9.79 7.63
CA ARG A 404 16.74 10.68 7.66
C ARG A 404 16.59 11.34 9.02
N ARG A 405 16.67 10.56 10.10
CA ARG A 405 16.57 11.10 11.47
C ARG A 405 17.65 12.13 11.74
N TYR A 406 18.91 11.78 11.47
CA TYR A 406 20.06 12.66 11.73
C TYR A 406 20.01 13.94 10.89
N GLU A 407 19.63 13.82 9.62
CA GLU A 407 19.55 14.97 8.73
C GLU A 407 18.45 15.95 9.10
N ASN A 408 17.30 15.45 9.53
CA ASN A 408 16.13 16.29 9.85
C ASN A 408 16.19 16.92 11.25
N GLU A 409 16.96 16.34 12.19
CA GLU A 409 17.01 16.78 13.60
C GLU A 409 17.45 18.25 13.76
N ASN A 410 18.30 18.76 12.86
CA ASN A 410 18.89 20.10 12.96
C ASN A 410 18.46 21.06 11.84
N LYS A 411 17.45 20.70 11.03
CA LYS A 411 16.95 21.52 9.92
C LYS A 411 15.58 22.12 10.29
N ASP A 412 15.33 23.32 9.77
CA ASP A 412 13.97 23.86 9.81
C ASP A 412 13.06 23.13 8.78
N THR A 413 11.76 23.20 9.03
CA THR A 413 10.76 22.47 8.21
C THR A 413 10.79 22.85 6.73
N ASP A 414 10.99 24.14 6.41
CA ASP A 414 10.99 24.58 5.01
C ASP A 414 12.20 24.02 4.25
N THR A 415 13.36 23.95 4.93
CA THR A 415 14.55 23.31 4.39
C THR A 415 14.34 21.81 4.14
N VAL A 416 13.76 21.08 5.11
CA VAL A 416 13.46 19.64 4.95
C VAL A 416 12.53 19.40 3.75
N LYS A 417 11.46 20.18 3.62
CA LYS A 417 10.51 20.08 2.50
C LYS A 417 11.16 20.40 1.15
N ALA A 418 11.98 21.43 1.09
CA ALA A 418 12.64 21.83 -0.15
C ALA A 418 13.64 20.75 -0.64
N GLU A 419 14.40 20.15 0.29
CA GLU A 419 15.33 19.08 -0.03
C GLU A 419 14.59 17.79 -0.42
N ALA A 420 13.53 17.43 0.27
CA ALA A 420 12.70 16.28 -0.07
C ALA A 420 12.09 16.42 -1.47
N LYS A 421 11.53 17.60 -1.78
CA LYS A 421 11.02 17.91 -3.13
C LYS A 421 12.09 17.76 -4.19
N ALA A 422 13.31 18.26 -3.93
CA ALA A 422 14.40 18.15 -4.87
C ALA A 422 14.79 16.68 -5.13
N ARG A 423 14.86 15.84 -4.08
CA ARG A 423 15.15 14.40 -4.22
C ARG A 423 14.05 13.67 -5.00
N ILE A 424 12.77 13.97 -4.72
CA ILE A 424 11.63 13.41 -5.47
C ILE A 424 11.72 13.75 -6.96
N ASP A 425 12.00 15.02 -7.29
CA ASP A 425 12.09 15.45 -8.69
C ASP A 425 13.32 14.81 -9.38
N GLU A 426 14.46 14.73 -8.70
CA GLU A 426 15.69 14.13 -9.23
C GLU A 426 15.52 12.63 -9.48
N THR A 427 14.95 11.89 -8.54
CA THR A 427 14.74 10.44 -8.69
C THR A 427 13.72 10.11 -9.77
N ALA A 428 12.61 10.85 -9.86
CA ALA A 428 11.62 10.68 -10.91
C ALA A 428 12.20 11.00 -12.30
N GLN A 429 13.05 12.05 -12.42
CA GLN A 429 13.71 12.38 -13.67
C GLN A 429 14.77 11.32 -14.05
N ALA A 430 15.57 10.86 -13.08
CA ALA A 430 16.56 9.80 -13.31
C ALA A 430 15.90 8.49 -13.80
N ALA A 431 14.76 8.11 -13.22
CA ALA A 431 14.00 6.96 -13.67
C ALA A 431 13.50 7.13 -15.11
N SER A 432 13.03 8.33 -15.47
CA SER A 432 12.62 8.65 -16.85
C SER A 432 13.79 8.55 -17.83
N ASP A 433 14.94 9.11 -17.46
CA ASP A 433 16.15 9.09 -18.29
C ASP A 433 16.69 7.65 -18.46
N GLU A 434 16.69 6.84 -17.40
CA GLU A 434 17.07 5.43 -17.44
C GLU A 434 16.15 4.62 -18.35
N GLN A 435 14.83 4.81 -18.23
CA GLN A 435 13.86 4.14 -19.10
C GLN A 435 14.04 4.53 -20.56
N MET A 436 14.22 5.81 -20.85
CA MET A 436 14.47 6.27 -22.21
C MET A 436 15.79 5.73 -22.77
N ALA A 437 16.84 5.66 -21.95
CA ALA A 437 18.14 5.10 -22.35
C ALA A 437 18.09 3.58 -22.62
N SER A 438 17.18 2.86 -21.98
CA SER A 438 16.98 1.41 -22.16
C SER A 438 16.25 1.05 -23.46
N ILE A 439 15.62 2.01 -24.12
CA ILE A 439 14.84 1.78 -25.32
C ILE A 439 15.77 1.90 -26.54
N GLU A 440 15.90 0.82 -27.28
CA GLU A 440 16.54 0.85 -28.60
C GLU A 440 15.61 1.61 -29.56
N PHE A 441 16.08 2.70 -30.15
CA PHE A 441 15.30 3.61 -30.98
C PHE A 441 14.11 4.24 -30.24
N PRO A 442 14.34 5.12 -29.26
CA PRO A 442 13.25 5.88 -28.63
C PRO A 442 12.58 6.77 -29.68
N PRO A 443 11.28 7.09 -29.54
CA PRO A 443 10.59 8.02 -30.40
C PRO A 443 11.34 9.32 -30.56
N SER A 444 11.39 9.81 -31.77
CA SER A 444 12.13 11.01 -32.16
C SER A 444 11.31 11.82 -33.16
N ASP A 445 11.42 13.14 -33.12
CA ASP A 445 10.77 14.04 -34.09
C ASP A 445 11.39 13.93 -35.49
N ASP A 446 12.62 13.41 -35.59
CA ASP A 446 13.40 13.33 -36.83
C ASP A 446 13.41 11.92 -37.45
N ALA A 447 12.81 10.92 -36.81
CA ALA A 447 12.82 9.52 -37.26
C ALA A 447 11.44 8.87 -37.17
N ALA A 448 11.20 7.90 -38.06
CA ALA A 448 10.02 7.03 -37.96
C ALA A 448 10.40 5.82 -37.11
N ILE A 449 9.81 5.73 -35.93
CA ILE A 449 10.05 4.64 -34.98
C ILE A 449 8.79 3.82 -34.83
N ALA A 450 8.90 2.52 -34.99
CA ALA A 450 7.82 1.57 -34.78
C ALA A 450 7.89 0.98 -33.37
N TRP A 451 6.75 0.86 -32.69
CA TRP A 451 6.61 0.22 -31.37
C TRP A 451 5.25 -0.47 -31.22
N ILE A 452 5.09 -1.31 -30.20
CA ILE A 452 3.81 -1.90 -29.84
C ILE A 452 3.17 -1.09 -28.70
N MET A 453 1.99 -0.54 -28.95
CA MET A 453 1.08 -0.07 -27.91
C MET A 453 0.33 -1.27 -27.35
N TYR A 454 0.21 -1.37 -26.03
CA TYR A 454 -0.47 -2.49 -25.38
C TYR A 454 -1.15 -2.05 -24.09
N ALA A 455 -2.40 -2.46 -23.92
CA ALA A 455 -3.11 -2.32 -22.66
C ALA A 455 -3.90 -3.59 -22.33
N SER A 456 -3.93 -3.95 -21.06
CA SER A 456 -4.72 -5.05 -20.51
C SER A 456 -5.48 -4.58 -19.28
N SER A 457 -6.17 -5.48 -18.59
CA SER A 457 -6.77 -5.17 -17.28
C SER A 457 -5.73 -4.91 -16.19
N ASP A 458 -4.52 -5.46 -16.35
CA ASP A 458 -3.48 -5.44 -15.32
C ASP A 458 -2.35 -4.45 -15.67
N TYR A 459 -2.02 -4.27 -16.95
CA TYR A 459 -0.86 -3.50 -17.39
C TYR A 459 -1.18 -2.55 -18.55
N GLY A 460 -0.61 -1.34 -18.48
CA GLY A 460 -0.51 -0.42 -19.59
C GLY A 460 0.95 -0.28 -20.03
N VAL A 461 1.20 -0.27 -21.33
CA VAL A 461 2.51 -0.05 -21.93
C VAL A 461 2.40 0.97 -23.02
N SER A 462 3.21 2.04 -22.98
CA SER A 462 3.35 3.00 -24.07
C SER A 462 2.03 3.25 -24.80
N TYR A 463 1.11 3.84 -24.09
CA TYR A 463 -0.24 4.05 -24.54
C TYR A 463 -0.44 5.54 -24.81
N SER A 464 0.09 5.99 -25.89
CA SER A 464 -0.17 7.34 -26.36
C SER A 464 -0.79 7.26 -27.76
N VAL A 465 -2.03 7.69 -27.88
CA VAL A 465 -2.64 7.94 -29.18
C VAL A 465 -2.07 9.27 -29.67
N GLY A 466 -1.54 9.27 -30.87
CA GLY A 466 -0.85 10.43 -31.39
C GLY A 466 0.64 10.17 -31.54
N ASP A 467 1.43 11.12 -31.24
CA ASP A 467 2.80 11.22 -31.73
C ASP A 467 3.88 10.91 -30.70
N SER A 468 3.51 10.58 -29.47
CA SER A 468 4.49 10.47 -28.40
C SER A 468 4.43 9.13 -27.70
N TYR A 469 5.55 8.47 -27.65
CA TYR A 469 5.83 7.47 -26.65
C TYR A 469 5.89 8.17 -25.28
N ASP A 470 5.07 7.74 -24.34
CA ASP A 470 5.11 8.26 -22.98
C ASP A 470 5.69 7.21 -22.04
N PRO A 471 6.98 7.34 -21.63
CA PRO A 471 7.59 6.38 -20.72
C PRO A 471 6.90 6.33 -19.36
N THR A 472 6.21 7.39 -18.94
CA THR A 472 5.47 7.42 -17.67
C THR A 472 4.22 6.53 -17.69
N SER A 473 3.72 6.16 -18.87
CA SER A 473 2.60 5.23 -19.02
C SER A 473 3.01 3.75 -19.02
N CYS A 474 4.29 3.45 -19.03
CA CYS A 474 4.79 2.09 -19.02
C CYS A 474 4.71 1.46 -17.63
N THR A 475 4.30 0.20 -17.58
CA THR A 475 4.37 -0.59 -16.36
C THR A 475 5.82 -0.94 -16.03
N THR A 476 6.16 -0.95 -14.74
CA THR A 476 7.51 -1.34 -14.26
C THR A 476 7.94 -2.68 -14.79
N GLY A 477 9.18 -2.78 -15.22
CA GLY A 477 9.80 -4.02 -15.68
C GLY A 477 9.39 -4.49 -17.08
N VAL A 478 8.51 -3.76 -17.80
CA VAL A 478 8.24 -4.07 -19.20
C VAL A 478 9.41 -3.59 -20.06
N LYS A 479 9.94 -4.50 -20.89
CA LYS A 479 11.00 -4.21 -21.84
C LYS A 479 10.43 -4.04 -23.23
N ALA A 480 10.72 -2.91 -23.89
CA ALA A 480 10.28 -2.63 -25.25
C ALA A 480 11.48 -2.67 -26.21
N GLN A 481 11.33 -3.42 -27.31
CA GLN A 481 12.25 -3.37 -28.44
C GLN A 481 11.54 -2.72 -29.62
N ASN A 482 11.94 -1.51 -29.95
CA ASN A 482 11.40 -0.72 -31.05
C ASN A 482 12.22 -0.94 -32.34
N ALA A 483 11.77 -0.38 -33.45
CA ALA A 483 12.52 -0.44 -34.71
C ALA A 483 12.48 0.91 -35.43
N GLN A 484 13.64 1.39 -35.88
CA GLN A 484 13.70 2.57 -36.74
C GLN A 484 13.40 2.18 -38.19
N ILE A 485 12.37 2.79 -38.77
CA ILE A 485 12.02 2.59 -40.18
C ILE A 485 12.89 3.50 -41.05
N THR A 486 13.64 2.87 -41.92
CA THR A 486 14.56 3.59 -42.86
C THR A 486 14.15 3.45 -44.31
N GLY A 487 13.06 2.73 -44.60
CA GLY A 487 12.53 2.50 -45.94
C GLY A 487 11.76 1.20 -46.04
N GLU A 488 11.62 0.67 -47.26
CA GLU A 488 11.02 -0.64 -47.50
C GLU A 488 11.84 -1.77 -46.88
N GLY A 489 11.18 -2.74 -46.29
CA GLY A 489 11.83 -3.87 -45.62
C GLY A 489 10.93 -4.54 -44.61
N THR A 490 11.46 -5.54 -43.94
CA THR A 490 10.81 -6.26 -42.85
C THR A 490 11.43 -5.86 -41.53
N TYR A 491 10.57 -5.52 -40.56
CA TYR A 491 10.95 -5.05 -39.24
C TYR A 491 10.24 -5.87 -38.18
N THR A 492 10.81 -5.93 -36.99
CA THR A 492 10.22 -6.62 -35.84
C THR A 492 10.28 -5.70 -34.62
N VAL A 493 9.19 -5.65 -33.87
CA VAL A 493 9.06 -4.96 -32.59
C VAL A 493 8.53 -5.90 -31.53
N SER A 494 8.88 -5.71 -30.26
CA SER A 494 8.44 -6.61 -29.21
C SER A 494 8.27 -5.95 -27.86
N LEU A 495 7.45 -6.57 -27.00
CA LEU A 495 7.35 -6.28 -25.57
C LEU A 495 7.62 -7.57 -24.79
N ASP A 496 8.33 -7.42 -23.66
CA ASP A 496 8.58 -8.50 -22.71
C ASP A 496 8.11 -8.08 -21.31
N PHE A 497 7.15 -8.83 -20.78
CA PHE A 497 6.55 -8.65 -19.45
C PHE A 497 7.15 -9.58 -18.40
N SER A 498 8.27 -10.27 -18.69
CA SER A 498 8.84 -11.31 -17.82
C SER A 498 9.17 -10.81 -16.43
N ASP A 499 9.64 -9.57 -16.32
CA ASP A 499 10.10 -8.97 -15.07
C ASP A 499 8.97 -8.31 -14.25
N CYS A 500 7.80 -8.09 -14.85
CA CYS A 500 6.64 -7.48 -14.17
C CYS A 500 5.43 -8.42 -14.02
N GLY A 501 5.62 -9.72 -14.20
CA GLY A 501 4.53 -10.67 -14.29
C GLY A 501 4.00 -10.80 -15.73
N MET A 502 2.92 -11.51 -15.94
CA MET A 502 2.34 -11.70 -17.28
C MET A 502 1.06 -10.88 -17.41
N ALA A 503 0.96 -10.08 -18.50
CA ALA A 503 -0.27 -9.36 -18.80
C ALA A 503 -1.44 -10.32 -19.02
N LYS A 504 -2.63 -9.96 -18.53
CA LYS A 504 -3.84 -10.77 -18.63
C LYS A 504 -4.74 -10.26 -19.74
N GLY A 505 -4.76 -10.98 -20.86
CA GLY A 505 -5.57 -10.61 -22.02
C GLY A 505 -5.07 -9.36 -22.73
N VAL A 506 -5.90 -8.79 -23.58
CA VAL A 506 -5.67 -7.52 -24.27
C VAL A 506 -6.96 -6.72 -24.29
N SER A 507 -6.89 -5.45 -23.90
CA SER A 507 -7.96 -4.47 -24.04
C SER A 507 -7.74 -3.51 -25.22
N PHE A 508 -6.47 -3.25 -25.54
CA PHE A 508 -6.05 -2.51 -26.72
C PHE A 508 -4.63 -2.96 -27.13
N SER A 509 -4.37 -3.05 -28.43
CA SER A 509 -3.02 -3.19 -28.96
C SER A 509 -2.94 -2.65 -30.39
N ALA A 510 -1.86 -1.94 -30.69
CA ALA A 510 -1.59 -1.40 -32.02
C ALA A 510 -0.08 -1.33 -32.30
N LEU A 511 0.30 -1.49 -33.54
CA LEU A 511 1.60 -1.08 -34.05
C LEU A 511 1.52 0.41 -34.37
N GLY A 512 2.24 1.24 -33.62
CA GLY A 512 2.41 2.66 -33.88
C GLY A 512 3.71 2.94 -34.63
N ILE A 513 3.71 3.93 -35.51
CA ILE A 513 4.91 4.40 -36.19
C ILE A 513 4.96 5.93 -36.06
N SER A 514 5.88 6.45 -35.25
CA SER A 514 6.08 7.89 -35.10
C SER A 514 6.48 8.51 -36.42
N ASN A 515 5.96 9.69 -36.74
CA ASN A 515 6.24 10.41 -38.00
C ASN A 515 6.03 9.58 -39.27
N GLY A 516 5.28 8.46 -39.20
CA GLY A 516 5.09 7.56 -40.34
C GLY A 516 4.47 8.23 -41.54
N GLU A 517 3.43 9.06 -41.37
CA GLU A 517 2.81 9.83 -42.47
C GLU A 517 3.73 10.97 -42.94
N GLN A 518 4.48 11.58 -42.04
CA GLN A 518 5.35 12.72 -42.34
C GLN A 518 6.58 12.32 -43.16
N LEU A 519 7.23 11.22 -42.74
CA LEU A 519 8.51 10.79 -43.33
C LEU A 519 8.33 9.75 -44.44
N PHE A 520 7.25 8.96 -44.37
CA PHE A 520 6.91 7.89 -45.32
C PHE A 520 5.43 8.03 -45.77
N PRO A 521 5.05 9.17 -46.39
CA PRO A 521 3.66 9.41 -46.78
C PRO A 521 3.14 8.34 -47.73
N GLY A 522 1.97 7.75 -47.42
CA GLY A 522 1.35 6.73 -48.21
C GLY A 522 1.95 5.31 -48.11
N TYR A 523 3.01 5.13 -47.36
CA TYR A 523 3.56 3.77 -47.12
C TYR A 523 2.55 2.91 -46.38
N THR A 524 2.65 1.59 -46.58
CA THR A 524 1.84 0.57 -45.94
C THR A 524 2.69 -0.29 -45.02
N TYR A 525 2.09 -0.70 -43.89
CA TYR A 525 2.70 -1.54 -42.87
C TYR A 525 1.85 -2.79 -42.71
N THR A 526 2.29 -3.89 -43.34
CA THR A 526 1.58 -5.17 -43.34
C THR A 526 2.10 -6.03 -42.21
N VAL A 527 1.25 -6.43 -41.27
CA VAL A 527 1.60 -7.39 -40.22
C VAL A 527 1.71 -8.77 -40.83
N ASP A 528 2.90 -9.37 -40.77
CA ASP A 528 3.22 -10.68 -41.33
C ASP A 528 3.07 -11.78 -40.29
N GLU A 529 3.50 -11.51 -39.04
CA GLU A 529 3.48 -12.48 -37.96
C GLU A 529 3.29 -11.79 -36.59
N ILE A 530 2.52 -12.43 -35.74
CA ILE A 530 2.42 -12.10 -34.31
C ILE A 530 2.87 -13.32 -33.52
N LEU A 531 3.86 -13.17 -32.63
CA LEU A 531 4.23 -14.20 -31.67
C LEU A 531 3.72 -13.82 -30.29
N ILE A 532 3.03 -14.75 -29.62
CA ILE A 532 2.61 -14.64 -28.22
C ILE A 532 3.35 -15.72 -27.42
N ASN A 533 4.16 -15.31 -26.45
CA ASN A 533 5.01 -16.21 -25.66
C ASN A 533 5.95 -17.07 -26.53
N GLY A 534 6.40 -16.53 -27.67
CA GLY A 534 7.26 -17.20 -28.63
C GLY A 534 6.54 -18.16 -29.59
N GLU A 535 5.23 -18.30 -29.50
CA GLU A 535 4.41 -19.11 -30.39
C GLU A 535 3.67 -18.26 -31.41
N ALA A 536 3.59 -18.71 -32.67
CA ALA A 536 2.87 -18.02 -33.73
C ALA A 536 1.37 -17.94 -33.39
N TYR A 537 0.83 -16.74 -33.48
CA TYR A 537 -0.59 -16.47 -33.27
C TYR A 537 -1.32 -16.44 -34.62
N GLU A 538 -2.40 -17.20 -34.75
CA GLU A 538 -3.24 -17.20 -35.96
C GLU A 538 -4.10 -15.93 -35.98
N MET A 539 -3.78 -15.00 -36.88
CA MET A 539 -4.52 -13.75 -37.03
C MET A 539 -5.94 -14.01 -37.49
N THR A 540 -6.90 -13.29 -36.90
CA THR A 540 -8.35 -13.46 -37.14
C THR A 540 -8.88 -12.62 -38.30
N GLY A 541 -8.02 -11.76 -38.90
CA GLY A 541 -8.38 -10.87 -40.01
C GLY A 541 -7.15 -10.25 -40.65
N LYS A 542 -7.37 -9.39 -41.64
CA LYS A 542 -6.34 -8.61 -42.35
C LYS A 542 -6.22 -7.24 -41.70
N GLY A 543 -5.00 -6.86 -41.30
CA GLY A 543 -4.70 -5.50 -40.83
C GLY A 543 -4.72 -4.47 -41.96
N TYR A 544 -4.87 -3.23 -41.59
CA TYR A 544 -4.77 -2.08 -42.49
C TYR A 544 -3.90 -0.99 -41.86
N THR A 545 -3.28 -0.19 -42.71
CA THR A 545 -2.53 0.98 -42.29
C THR A 545 -3.46 2.19 -42.34
N CYS A 546 -3.46 3.02 -41.30
CA CYS A 546 -4.19 4.31 -41.32
C CYS A 546 -3.34 5.39 -40.65
N SER A 547 -3.67 6.63 -40.90
CA SER A 547 -3.10 7.77 -40.20
C SER A 547 -3.54 7.77 -38.72
N ASP A 548 -2.65 8.25 -37.87
CA ASP A 548 -2.95 8.59 -36.50
C ASP A 548 -2.52 10.06 -36.32
N ASP A 549 -3.48 10.98 -36.28
CA ASP A 549 -3.29 12.46 -36.19
C ASP A 549 -2.68 13.18 -37.42
N GLY A 550 -2.52 12.51 -38.53
CA GLY A 550 -1.94 13.09 -39.75
C GLY A 550 -0.41 13.18 -39.78
N LYS A 551 0.28 12.84 -38.68
CA LYS A 551 1.74 12.80 -38.56
C LYS A 551 2.23 11.35 -38.42
N CYS A 552 1.59 10.61 -37.54
CA CYS A 552 1.92 9.22 -37.23
C CYS A 552 1.08 8.23 -38.04
N THR A 553 1.56 6.99 -38.12
CA THR A 553 0.84 5.89 -38.77
C THR A 553 0.49 4.82 -37.73
N ARG A 554 -0.62 4.12 -37.92
CA ARG A 554 -1.05 3.04 -37.05
C ARG A 554 -1.56 1.84 -37.83
N VAL A 555 -1.31 0.64 -37.26
CA VAL A 555 -1.98 -0.61 -37.61
C VAL A 555 -2.59 -1.18 -36.34
N ASN A 556 -3.92 -1.24 -36.27
CA ASN A 556 -4.58 -1.86 -35.12
C ASN A 556 -4.34 -3.37 -35.11
N LEU A 557 -3.93 -3.90 -33.95
CA LEU A 557 -3.87 -5.34 -33.69
C LEU A 557 -5.16 -5.79 -32.99
N TYR A 558 -5.57 -5.03 -31.97
CA TYR A 558 -6.87 -5.14 -31.31
C TYR A 558 -7.34 -3.75 -30.83
N ASN A 559 -8.50 -3.34 -31.32
CA ASN A 559 -9.11 -2.08 -30.90
C ASN A 559 -10.64 -2.23 -30.81
N GLY A 560 -11.13 -2.54 -29.59
CA GLY A 560 -12.55 -2.76 -29.33
C GLY A 560 -13.43 -1.51 -29.44
N TRP A 561 -12.84 -0.33 -29.55
CA TRP A 561 -13.57 0.94 -29.73
C TRP A 561 -13.80 1.33 -31.19
N VAL A 562 -13.13 0.67 -32.14
CA VAL A 562 -13.24 0.93 -33.58
C VAL A 562 -14.01 -0.23 -34.23
N ASN A 563 -15.15 0.09 -34.83
CA ASN A 563 -16.02 -0.91 -35.47
C ASN A 563 -16.07 -0.77 -37.01
N THR A 564 -15.43 0.26 -37.54
CA THR A 564 -15.39 0.54 -39.00
C THR A 564 -13.97 0.81 -39.44
N VAL A 565 -13.64 0.41 -40.64
CA VAL A 565 -12.37 0.74 -41.29
C VAL A 565 -12.42 2.23 -41.66
N PRO A 566 -11.42 3.05 -41.28
CA PRO A 566 -11.40 4.49 -41.64
C PRO A 566 -11.21 4.74 -43.13
N ASP A 567 -11.63 5.90 -43.60
CA ASP A 567 -11.60 6.25 -45.03
C ASP A 567 -10.17 6.34 -45.61
N ASP A 568 -9.17 6.64 -44.76
CA ASP A 568 -7.75 6.71 -45.11
C ASP A 568 -7.03 5.38 -45.02
N ALA A 569 -7.73 4.31 -44.62
CA ALA A 569 -7.17 2.99 -44.53
C ALA A 569 -6.65 2.47 -45.87
N ARG A 570 -5.48 1.83 -45.80
CA ARG A 570 -4.80 1.30 -46.99
C ARG A 570 -4.08 -0.01 -46.71
N THR A 571 -3.90 -0.80 -47.76
CA THR A 571 -3.14 -2.05 -47.75
C THR A 571 -2.13 -2.05 -48.92
N ALA A 572 -1.12 -2.92 -48.84
CA ALA A 572 -0.05 -2.96 -49.84
C ALA A 572 -0.53 -3.36 -51.26
N ASP A 573 -1.61 -4.09 -51.34
CA ASP A 573 -2.24 -4.55 -52.59
C ASP A 573 -3.50 -3.77 -52.95
N GLY A 574 -3.90 -2.80 -52.14
CA GLY A 574 -5.13 -2.03 -52.31
C GLY A 574 -6.42 -2.82 -52.02
N ASP A 575 -6.32 -4.11 -51.70
CA ASP A 575 -7.47 -4.92 -51.33
C ASP A 575 -7.84 -4.72 -49.85
N MET A 576 -9.04 -4.19 -49.62
CA MET A 576 -9.60 -3.93 -48.30
C MET A 576 -10.55 -5.02 -47.82
N THR A 577 -10.68 -6.11 -48.56
CA THR A 577 -11.52 -7.26 -48.16
C THR A 577 -11.00 -7.85 -46.88
N ASP A 578 -11.92 -8.15 -45.95
CA ASP A 578 -11.62 -8.73 -44.64
C ASP A 578 -10.70 -7.90 -43.72
N CYS A 579 -10.47 -6.63 -44.03
CA CYS A 579 -9.77 -5.70 -43.16
C CYS A 579 -10.53 -5.48 -41.85
N SER A 580 -9.82 -5.54 -40.74
CA SER A 580 -10.39 -5.42 -39.39
C SER A 580 -9.42 -4.74 -38.42
N PRO A 581 -9.93 -3.89 -37.50
CA PRO A 581 -9.14 -3.40 -36.37
C PRO A 581 -8.87 -4.46 -35.28
N GLN A 582 -9.42 -5.66 -35.44
CA GLN A 582 -9.23 -6.80 -34.53
C GLN A 582 -8.64 -8.00 -35.31
N ILE A 583 -7.33 -7.98 -35.51
CA ILE A 583 -6.60 -9.11 -36.10
C ILE A 583 -6.01 -10.04 -35.04
N MET A 584 -6.04 -9.60 -33.78
CA MET A 584 -5.63 -10.36 -32.62
C MET A 584 -6.72 -10.27 -31.55
N GLN A 585 -7.07 -11.40 -30.92
CA GLN A 585 -7.99 -11.44 -29.80
C GLN A 585 -7.50 -12.46 -28.76
N LEU A 586 -7.16 -11.97 -27.59
CA LEU A 586 -6.77 -12.79 -26.44
C LEU A 586 -7.95 -12.86 -25.45
N THR A 587 -8.39 -14.09 -25.17
CA THR A 587 -9.49 -14.32 -24.23
C THR A 587 -9.04 -14.09 -22.79
N ASP A 588 -9.97 -13.73 -21.92
CA ASP A 588 -9.75 -13.61 -20.49
C ASP A 588 -9.07 -14.88 -19.93
N GLY A 589 -8.03 -14.67 -19.14
CA GLY A 589 -7.25 -15.74 -18.51
C GLY A 589 -6.01 -16.17 -19.30
N LYS A 590 -5.87 -15.84 -20.58
CA LYS A 590 -4.62 -16.06 -21.30
C LYS A 590 -3.57 -15.05 -20.84
N ARG A 591 -2.42 -15.55 -20.37
CA ARG A 591 -1.31 -14.71 -19.90
C ARG A 591 -0.32 -14.47 -21.04
N VAL A 592 0.06 -13.19 -21.21
CA VAL A 592 1.06 -12.75 -22.18
C VAL A 592 2.34 -12.42 -21.44
N LYS A 593 3.37 -13.24 -21.65
CA LYS A 593 4.72 -13.02 -21.17
C LYS A 593 5.52 -12.16 -22.16
N THR A 594 5.39 -12.47 -23.45
CA THR A 594 6.02 -11.72 -24.55
C THR A 594 5.05 -11.57 -25.70
N ILE A 595 5.13 -10.45 -26.39
CA ILE A 595 4.49 -10.23 -27.68
C ILE A 595 5.52 -9.69 -28.65
N SER A 596 5.53 -10.22 -29.88
CA SER A 596 6.38 -9.74 -30.96
C SER A 596 5.54 -9.60 -32.23
N VAL A 597 5.78 -8.54 -32.99
CA VAL A 597 5.11 -8.27 -34.25
C VAL A 597 6.16 -8.05 -35.32
N THR A 598 6.13 -8.93 -36.33
CA THR A 598 6.92 -8.77 -37.55
C THR A 598 6.02 -8.19 -38.65
N PHE A 599 6.50 -7.18 -39.34
CA PHE A 599 5.74 -6.49 -40.37
C PHE A 599 6.60 -6.03 -41.54
N THR A 600 6.01 -5.97 -42.72
CA THR A 600 6.64 -5.52 -43.95
C THR A 600 6.18 -4.11 -44.29
N VAL A 601 7.15 -3.23 -44.58
CA VAL A 601 6.98 -1.84 -45.02
C VAL A 601 7.15 -1.78 -46.52
N LYS A 602 6.15 -1.19 -47.23
CA LYS A 602 6.20 -0.95 -48.67
C LYS A 602 5.76 0.46 -49.00
N ALA A 603 6.40 1.06 -50.00
CA ALA A 603 5.93 2.33 -50.58
C ALA A 603 4.50 2.17 -51.10
N GLY A 604 3.67 3.18 -50.91
CA GLY A 604 2.33 3.22 -51.52
C GLY A 604 2.40 3.17 -53.05
N GLN A 605 1.41 2.52 -53.65
CA GLN A 605 1.27 2.45 -55.11
C GLN A 605 0.86 3.79 -55.68
#